data_7c55113a6baa58cf7f6e11a19c40544e
#
_entry.id   7c55113a6baa58cf7f6e11a19c40544e
#
_cell.length_a   1.000
_cell.length_b   1.000
_cell.length_c   1.000
_cell.angle_alpha   90.00
_cell.angle_beta   90.00
_cell.angle_gamma   90.00
#
_symmetry.space_group_name_H-M   'P 1'
#
loop_
_entity.id
_entity.type
_entity.pdbx_description
1 polymer ?
#
loop_
_entity_poly.entity_id
_entity_poly.type
_entity_poly.pdbx_seq_one_letter_code
_entity_poly.pdbx_strand_id
1 'polypeptide(L)'
;NENFFKKGLEFFDNKKYDEARFMFERGIVFNPKDADSYLYLAKIYNIEEDQIKEEKNLDATLLIEPDNEEAVLMLMKIALEKSNYSKVKGLSETFIKICKKLCDENKSILETLANIEPKNNES
;
A
#
# COMPACT_ATOMS: atom_id res chain seq x y z
N ASN A 1 9.46 24.04 -13.61
CA ASN A 1 9.36 22.87 -12.74
C ASN A 1 8.11 22.11 -13.03
N GLU A 2 8.29 20.95 -13.60
CA GLU A 2 7.15 20.10 -13.88
C GLU A 2 6.70 19.36 -12.63
N ASN A 3 5.42 19.35 -12.39
CA ASN A 3 4.85 18.57 -11.31
C ASN A 3 4.46 17.20 -11.86
N PHE A 4 5.42 16.29 -11.85
CA PHE A 4 5.20 14.94 -12.37
C PHE A 4 4.13 14.19 -11.57
N PHE A 5 4.10 14.38 -10.26
CA PHE A 5 3.10 13.71 -9.44
C PHE A 5 1.70 14.16 -9.82
N LYS A 6 1.49 15.46 -9.97
CA LYS A 6 0.17 15.98 -10.34
C LYS A 6 -0.27 15.45 -11.70
N LYS A 7 0.64 15.43 -12.68
CA LYS A 7 0.34 14.87 -13.99
C LYS A 7 0.03 13.37 -13.90
N GLY A 8 0.80 12.66 -13.07
CA GLY A 8 0.55 11.24 -12.84
C GLY A 8 -0.84 11.00 -12.26
N LEU A 9 -1.26 11.84 -11.30
CA LEU A 9 -2.60 11.72 -10.74
C LEU A 9 -3.69 11.93 -11.77
N GLU A 10 -3.53 12.91 -12.65
CA GLU A 10 -4.51 13.17 -13.72
C GLU A 10 -4.66 11.95 -14.62
N PHE A 11 -3.55 11.35 -15.02
CA PHE A 11 -3.59 10.12 -15.81
C PHE A 11 -4.20 8.97 -15.02
N PHE A 12 -3.82 8.82 -13.76
CA PHE A 12 -4.34 7.76 -12.90
C PHE A 12 -5.86 7.86 -12.77
N ASP A 13 -6.36 9.06 -12.51
CA ASP A 13 -7.80 9.28 -12.35
C ASP A 13 -8.57 8.98 -13.64
N ASN A 14 -7.93 9.12 -14.78
CA ASN A 14 -8.51 8.79 -16.08
C ASN A 14 -8.20 7.35 -16.51
N LYS A 15 -7.68 6.55 -15.60
CA LYS A 15 -7.35 5.13 -15.83
C LYS A 15 -6.31 4.92 -16.94
N LYS A 16 -5.49 5.92 -17.19
CA LYS A 16 -4.37 5.84 -18.12
C LYS A 16 -3.12 5.45 -17.34
N TYR A 17 -3.06 4.17 -16.99
CA TYR A 17 -2.06 3.69 -16.03
C TYR A 17 -0.63 3.67 -16.58
N ASP A 18 -0.44 3.42 -17.87
CA ASP A 18 0.90 3.45 -18.45
C ASP A 18 1.49 4.87 -18.41
N GLU A 19 0.67 5.85 -18.78
CA GLU A 19 1.09 7.25 -18.72
C GLU A 19 1.30 7.71 -17.28
N ALA A 20 0.40 7.29 -16.38
CA ALA A 20 0.54 7.61 -14.97
C ALA A 20 1.84 7.05 -14.40
N ARG A 21 2.13 5.79 -14.69
CA ARG A 21 3.37 5.14 -14.23
C ARG A 21 4.60 5.90 -14.71
N PHE A 22 4.62 6.29 -15.97
CA PHE A 22 5.74 7.04 -16.53
C PHE A 22 5.95 8.34 -15.75
N MET A 23 4.88 9.06 -15.44
CA MET A 23 4.97 10.32 -14.68
C MET A 23 5.46 10.09 -13.25
N PHE A 24 4.93 9.07 -12.57
CA PHE A 24 5.37 8.79 -11.22
C PHE A 24 6.84 8.36 -11.19
N GLU A 25 7.28 7.58 -12.16
CA GLU A 25 8.68 7.18 -12.25
C GLU A 25 9.61 8.37 -12.48
N ARG A 26 9.18 9.31 -13.31
CA ARG A 26 9.96 10.54 -13.50
C ARG A 26 9.98 11.38 -12.22
N GLY A 27 8.87 11.42 -11.51
CA GLY A 27 8.81 12.12 -10.23
C GLY A 27 9.85 11.61 -9.25
N ILE A 28 10.02 10.30 -9.19
CA ILE A 28 11.01 9.66 -8.33
C ILE A 28 12.43 9.99 -8.75
N VAL A 29 12.70 10.05 -10.07
CA VAL A 29 14.03 10.42 -10.56
C VAL A 29 14.42 11.82 -10.09
N PHE A 30 13.47 12.78 -10.15
CA PHE A 30 13.74 14.15 -9.75
C PHE A 30 13.65 14.37 -8.24
N ASN A 31 12.83 13.56 -7.55
CA ASN A 31 12.70 13.63 -6.11
C ASN A 31 12.60 12.20 -5.52
N PRO A 32 13.74 11.59 -5.20
CA PRO A 32 13.75 10.21 -4.68
C PRO A 32 13.03 10.03 -3.34
N LYS A 33 12.66 11.13 -2.68
CA LYS A 33 11.92 11.08 -1.42
C LYS A 33 10.43 11.37 -1.61
N ASP A 34 9.95 11.26 -2.84
CA ASP A 34 8.53 11.45 -3.15
C ASP A 34 7.75 10.17 -2.81
N ALA A 35 7.37 10.04 -1.54
CA ALA A 35 6.65 8.87 -1.06
C ALA A 35 5.32 8.67 -1.79
N ASP A 36 4.65 9.76 -2.16
CA ASP A 36 3.37 9.66 -2.86
C ASP A 36 3.51 9.01 -4.23
N SER A 37 4.60 9.28 -4.93
CA SER A 37 4.84 8.64 -6.23
C SER A 37 5.03 7.13 -6.08
N TYR A 38 5.77 6.69 -5.06
CA TYR A 38 5.90 5.27 -4.78
C TYR A 38 4.56 4.65 -4.41
N LEU A 39 3.77 5.33 -3.60
CA LEU A 39 2.46 4.81 -3.20
C LEU A 39 1.55 4.61 -4.41
N TYR A 40 1.52 5.57 -5.32
CA TYR A 40 0.67 5.47 -6.49
C TYR A 40 1.19 4.44 -7.50
N LEU A 41 2.51 4.26 -7.59
CA LEU A 41 3.05 3.15 -8.35
C LEU A 41 2.57 1.82 -7.78
N ALA A 42 2.56 1.68 -6.46
CA ALA A 42 2.04 0.47 -5.81
C ALA A 42 0.56 0.27 -6.16
N LYS A 43 -0.22 1.34 -6.19
CA LYS A 43 -1.64 1.24 -6.58
C LYS A 43 -1.81 0.77 -8.01
N ILE A 44 -0.96 1.23 -8.93
CA ILE A 44 -1.00 0.77 -10.32
C ILE A 44 -0.66 -0.71 -10.37
N TYR A 45 0.39 -1.15 -9.68
CA TYR A 45 0.76 -2.56 -9.67
C TYR A 45 -0.30 -3.43 -9.02
N ASN A 46 -1.02 -2.91 -8.03
CA ASN A 46 -2.17 -3.62 -7.47
C ASN A 46 -3.24 -3.87 -8.54
N ILE A 47 -3.56 -2.83 -9.32
CA ILE A 47 -4.54 -2.93 -10.42
C ILE A 47 -4.06 -3.94 -11.48
N GLU A 48 -2.76 -3.96 -11.76
CA GLU A 48 -2.17 -4.87 -12.74
C GLU A 48 -1.88 -6.25 -12.19
N GLU A 49 -2.20 -6.48 -10.93
CA GLU A 49 -1.99 -7.76 -10.25
C GLU A 49 -0.52 -8.20 -10.22
N ASP A 50 0.38 -7.23 -10.14
CA ASP A 50 1.82 -7.49 -9.96
C ASP A 50 2.17 -7.27 -8.50
N GLN A 51 1.92 -8.28 -7.69
CA GLN A 51 2.05 -8.17 -6.23
C GLN A 51 3.50 -7.96 -5.78
N ILE A 52 4.46 -8.51 -6.52
CA ILE A 52 5.87 -8.33 -6.18
C ILE A 52 6.28 -6.87 -6.31
N LYS A 53 5.92 -6.23 -7.41
CA LYS A 53 6.23 -4.81 -7.62
C LYS A 53 5.39 -3.91 -6.71
N GLU A 54 4.16 -4.29 -6.44
CA GLU A 54 3.32 -3.57 -5.48
C GLU A 54 4.00 -3.52 -4.13
N GLU A 55 4.40 -4.66 -3.60
CA GLU A 55 5.04 -4.76 -2.29
C GLU A 55 6.33 -3.95 -2.23
N LYS A 56 7.14 -4.04 -3.28
CA LYS A 56 8.39 -3.31 -3.36
C LYS A 56 8.18 -1.80 -3.27
N ASN A 57 7.17 -1.28 -3.96
CA ASN A 57 6.87 0.14 -3.92
C ASN A 57 6.22 0.57 -2.60
N LEU A 58 5.46 -0.30 -1.97
CA LEU A 58 4.94 -0.03 -0.63
C LEU A 58 6.06 0.04 0.40
N ASP A 59 7.04 -0.86 0.31
CA ASP A 59 8.21 -0.82 1.19
C ASP A 59 8.98 0.49 1.01
N ALA A 60 9.14 0.94 -0.22
CA ALA A 60 9.78 2.23 -0.49
C ALA A 60 8.99 3.39 0.11
N THR A 61 7.66 3.36 0.00
CA THR A 61 6.79 4.36 0.60
C THR A 61 7.03 4.45 2.10
N LEU A 62 7.05 3.30 2.78
CA LEU A 62 7.20 3.26 4.23
C LEU A 62 8.62 3.56 4.71
N LEU A 63 9.61 3.35 3.85
CA LEU A 63 10.97 3.76 4.17
C LEU A 63 11.06 5.27 4.28
N ILE A 64 10.31 6.00 3.46
CA ILE A 64 10.29 7.46 3.43
C ILE A 64 9.28 8.01 4.45
N GLU A 65 8.08 7.41 4.51
CA GLU A 65 7.00 7.81 5.42
C GLU A 65 6.51 6.59 6.21
N PRO A 66 7.16 6.29 7.34
CA PRO A 66 6.77 5.12 8.15
C PRO A 66 5.33 5.16 8.66
N ASP A 67 4.72 6.34 8.72
CA ASP A 67 3.36 6.54 9.19
C ASP A 67 2.33 6.66 8.06
N ASN A 68 2.69 6.22 6.85
CA ASN A 68 1.75 6.24 5.74
C ASN A 68 0.72 5.12 5.92
N GLU A 69 -0.49 5.50 6.36
CA GLU A 69 -1.50 4.50 6.71
C GLU A 69 -2.00 3.71 5.51
N GLU A 70 -2.09 4.34 4.33
CA GLU A 70 -2.50 3.62 3.13
C GLU A 70 -1.51 2.52 2.77
N ALA A 71 -0.22 2.80 2.87
CA ALA A 71 0.80 1.82 2.54
C ALA A 71 0.77 0.64 3.51
N VAL A 72 0.62 0.90 4.81
CA VAL A 72 0.50 -0.17 5.79
C VAL A 72 -0.74 -1.01 5.52
N LEU A 73 -1.86 -0.36 5.23
CA LEU A 73 -3.12 -1.06 4.94
C LEU A 73 -2.99 -1.96 3.70
N MET A 74 -2.36 -1.46 2.64
CA MET A 74 -2.16 -2.25 1.43
C MET A 74 -1.26 -3.47 1.70
N LEU A 75 -0.22 -3.31 2.51
CA LEU A 75 0.62 -4.44 2.92
C LEU A 75 -0.15 -5.46 3.75
N MET A 76 -1.05 -4.99 4.62
CA MET A 76 -1.90 -5.90 5.39
C MET A 76 -2.78 -6.75 4.46
N LYS A 77 -3.34 -6.14 3.43
CA LYS A 77 -4.18 -6.85 2.45
C LYS A 77 -3.37 -7.89 1.68
N ILE A 78 -2.16 -7.55 1.30
CA ILE A 78 -1.27 -8.51 0.63
C ILE A 78 -0.95 -9.69 1.56
N ALA A 79 -0.60 -9.39 2.81
CA ALA A 79 -0.29 -10.44 3.78
C ALA A 79 -1.49 -11.35 4.02
N LEU A 80 -2.69 -10.78 4.06
CA LEU A 80 -3.91 -11.55 4.22
C LEU A 80 -4.13 -12.49 3.03
N GLU A 81 -3.95 -12.00 1.82
CA GLU A 81 -4.06 -12.80 0.60
C GLU A 81 -3.05 -13.96 0.58
N LYS A 82 -1.86 -13.72 1.12
CA LYS A 82 -0.81 -14.73 1.20
C LYS A 82 -0.97 -15.67 2.40
N SER A 83 -2.02 -15.50 3.18
CA SER A 83 -2.25 -16.23 4.42
C SER A 83 -1.12 -16.07 5.43
N ASN A 84 -0.43 -14.95 5.38
CA ASN A 84 0.61 -14.63 6.35
C ASN A 84 -0.02 -13.88 7.53
N TYR A 85 -0.74 -14.63 8.37
CA TYR A 85 -1.54 -14.06 9.44
C TYR A 85 -0.71 -13.37 10.53
N SER A 86 0.46 -13.89 10.80
CA SER A 86 1.40 -13.26 11.72
C SER A 86 1.77 -11.85 11.26
N LYS A 87 2.03 -11.71 9.97
CA LYS A 87 2.36 -10.40 9.38
C LYS A 87 1.18 -9.45 9.42
N VAL A 88 -0.04 -9.95 9.17
CA VAL A 88 -1.26 -9.13 9.29
C VAL A 88 -1.36 -8.55 10.70
N LYS A 89 -1.16 -9.39 11.71
CA LYS A 89 -1.27 -8.95 13.11
C LYS A 89 -0.22 -7.89 13.45
N GLY A 90 1.03 -8.11 13.01
CA GLY A 90 2.10 -7.15 13.25
C GLY A 90 1.85 -5.80 12.58
N LEU A 91 1.40 -5.84 11.33
CA LEU A 91 1.05 -4.61 10.60
C LEU A 91 -0.16 -3.92 11.23
N SER A 92 -1.12 -4.68 11.73
CA SER A 92 -2.28 -4.12 12.42
C SER A 92 -1.86 -3.34 13.66
N GLU A 93 -0.91 -3.84 14.43
CA GLU A 93 -0.41 -3.14 15.60
C GLU A 93 0.23 -1.80 15.20
N THR A 94 1.00 -1.79 14.13
CA THR A 94 1.57 -0.56 13.58
C THR A 94 0.46 0.38 13.13
N PHE A 95 -0.52 -0.16 12.40
CA PHE A 95 -1.61 0.63 11.83
C PHE A 95 -2.42 1.36 12.90
N ILE A 96 -2.73 0.69 14.00
CA ILE A 96 -3.47 1.29 15.10
C ILE A 96 -2.76 2.53 15.64
N LYS A 97 -1.43 2.51 15.66
CA LYS A 97 -0.64 3.62 16.19
C LYS A 97 -0.58 4.82 15.24
N ILE A 98 -0.71 4.59 13.93
CA ILE A 98 -0.48 5.63 12.93
C ILE A 98 -1.75 6.09 12.22
N CYS A 99 -2.82 5.33 12.25
CA CYS A 99 -4.00 5.63 11.45
C CYS A 99 -4.67 6.92 11.88
N LYS A 100 -5.23 7.62 10.89
CA LYS A 100 -5.97 8.88 11.11
C LYS A 100 -7.31 8.85 10.39
N LYS A 101 -7.35 8.42 9.15
CA LYS A 101 -8.56 8.42 8.32
C LYS A 101 -9.09 7.02 8.04
N LEU A 102 -8.21 6.01 8.07
CA LEU A 102 -8.53 4.66 7.65
C LEU A 102 -8.64 3.67 8.81
N CYS A 103 -8.78 4.17 10.04
CA CYS A 103 -8.80 3.31 11.22
C CYS A 103 -9.88 2.22 11.16
N ASP A 104 -11.02 2.52 10.57
CA ASP A 104 -12.11 1.53 10.47
C ASP A 104 -11.75 0.35 9.58
N GLU A 105 -10.84 0.54 8.62
CA GLU A 105 -10.39 -0.54 7.74
C GLU A 105 -9.66 -1.64 8.50
N ASN A 106 -8.97 -1.27 9.57
CA ASN A 106 -8.27 -2.25 10.40
C ASN A 106 -9.25 -3.24 11.04
N LYS A 107 -10.38 -2.72 11.49
CA LYS A 107 -11.41 -3.56 12.09
C LYS A 107 -11.94 -4.59 11.10
N SER A 108 -12.21 -4.15 9.88
CA SER A 108 -12.68 -5.02 8.82
C SER A 108 -11.69 -6.15 8.51
N ILE A 109 -10.41 -5.81 8.42
CA ILE A 109 -9.37 -6.80 8.14
C ILE A 109 -9.26 -7.81 9.28
N LEU A 110 -9.31 -7.34 10.53
CA LEU A 110 -9.21 -8.23 11.69
C LEU A 110 -10.43 -9.16 11.79
N GLU A 111 -11.61 -8.68 11.42
CA GLU A 111 -12.80 -9.52 11.37
C GLU A 111 -12.64 -10.63 10.32
N THR A 112 -12.12 -10.27 9.13
CA THR A 112 -11.84 -11.24 8.08
C THR A 112 -10.82 -12.27 8.57
N LEU A 113 -9.77 -11.81 9.23
CA LEU A 113 -8.73 -12.68 9.77
C LEU A 113 -9.29 -13.68 10.77
N ALA A 114 -10.16 -13.20 11.67
CA ALA A 114 -10.76 -14.06 12.69
C ALA A 114 -11.62 -15.17 12.09
N ASN A 115 -12.22 -14.92 10.92
CA ASN A 115 -13.08 -15.90 10.26
C ASN A 115 -12.32 -16.96 9.48
N ILE A 116 -11.12 -16.68 9.05
CA ILE A 116 -10.38 -17.60 8.18
C ILE A 116 -9.13 -18.20 8.83
N GLU A 117 -8.58 -17.56 9.85
CA GLU A 117 -7.39 -18.07 10.52
C GLU A 117 -7.72 -19.30 11.34
N PRO A 118 -6.97 -20.40 11.18
CA PRO A 118 -7.18 -21.59 12.01
C PRO A 118 -7.00 -21.26 13.49
N LYS A 119 -7.85 -21.83 14.33
CA LYS A 119 -7.78 -21.61 15.76
C LYS A 119 -6.79 -22.59 16.37
N ASN A 120 -5.58 -22.13 16.58
CA ASN A 120 -4.50 -22.98 17.06
C ASN A 120 -4.67 -23.42 18.52
N ASN A 121 -5.49 -22.71 19.28
CA ASN A 121 -5.70 -22.97 20.70
C ASN A 121 -6.79 -23.97 20.99
N GLU A 122 -7.28 -24.67 20.00
CA GLU A 122 -8.33 -25.65 20.16
C GLU A 122 -7.81 -27.02 20.47
N SER A 123 -6.53 -27.17 20.58
CA SER A 123 -5.92 -28.43 20.95
C SER A 123 -6.27 -28.85 22.37
#